data_5498691119e6429f393e6b3ad3210d1f
#
_entry.id   5498691119e6429f393e6b3ad3210d1f
#
_cell.length_a   1.000
_cell.length_b   1.000
_cell.length_c   1.000
_cell.angle_alpha   90.00
_cell.angle_beta   90.00
_cell.angle_gamma   90.00
#
_symmetry.space_group_name_H-M   'P 1'
#
loop_
_entity.id
_entity.type
_entity.pdbx_description
1 polymer ?
#
loop_
_entity_poly.entity_id
_entity_poly.type
_entity_poly.pdbx_seq_one_letter_code
_entity_poly.pdbx_strand_id
1 'polypeptide(L)'
;MRPGGAGSAALADRERSGVYEACRYHAGMSQPSTTLIHHPYTPPTGFEAVAPAVHKASTIIFPSVAALRNRDWKHKTGYTYGLHGTPTTFTLEARIATLEGGRFCTLAPSGLAAVALVGMALLRAGDEVLIPDNAYGPNKAFAQAELAGWGITCQLYDPMNPADLAVKLSARSRLVWLEAPGSITLEFPDLPALVAVVRVHSAAPGGSHPQGVVTALDNTWGAGLAFNAFNLGADVSVQALTKYPSGGADVLMGSVVTNTEALHNQVHSCHMRVGYGVSANDAELVLRGLGSMALRYAAQDQATRHLAAWLQGQPQIAAVLHPALPDSPGHAQWRRDCAGAACLFSAVFRPELGQLQIDRFCDSLKLFRLGYSWAGPMSLCVPYDMASLRVTRPWPYKGGLVRFSVGLEAVADLQADLAQALASLSAPAKGNALQ
;
A
#
# COMPACT_ATOMS: atom_id res chain seq x y z
N MET A 1 7.74 -61.45 -0.42
CA MET A 1 6.90 -60.65 -1.30
C MET A 1 6.23 -59.55 -0.46
N ARG A 2 6.62 -58.31 -0.63
CA ARG A 2 5.93 -57.12 -0.06
C ARG A 2 5.35 -56.37 -1.24
N PRO A 3 4.09 -55.92 -1.22
CA PRO A 3 3.51 -55.13 -2.30
C PRO A 3 3.96 -53.66 -2.17
N GLY A 4 4.27 -53.08 -3.30
CA GLY A 4 4.96 -51.85 -3.49
C GLY A 4 4.16 -50.58 -3.21
N GLY A 5 4.92 -49.55 -2.98
CA GLY A 5 4.50 -48.18 -2.74
C GLY A 5 3.99 -47.44 -3.97
N ALA A 6 2.70 -47.51 -4.20
CA ALA A 6 2.02 -46.63 -5.17
C ALA A 6 1.17 -45.51 -4.49
N GLY A 7 1.10 -45.51 -3.15
CA GLY A 7 0.27 -44.55 -2.42
C GLY A 7 0.92 -43.18 -2.12
N SER A 8 2.25 -43.11 -2.12
CA SER A 8 2.97 -41.89 -1.65
C SER A 8 3.09 -40.78 -2.71
N ALA A 9 3.12 -41.15 -3.99
CA ALA A 9 3.25 -40.16 -5.08
C ALA A 9 1.93 -39.41 -5.37
N ALA A 10 0.79 -40.12 -5.25
CA ALA A 10 -0.53 -39.51 -5.48
C ALA A 10 -0.99 -38.53 -4.39
N LEU A 11 -0.55 -38.77 -3.13
CA LEU A 11 -0.79 -37.82 -2.03
C LEU A 11 0.07 -36.52 -2.19
N ALA A 12 1.33 -36.70 -2.62
CA ALA A 12 2.23 -35.53 -2.85
C ALA A 12 1.78 -34.65 -4.02
N ASP A 13 1.14 -35.21 -5.04
CA ASP A 13 0.60 -34.44 -6.18
C ASP A 13 -0.71 -33.70 -5.83
N ARG A 14 -1.55 -34.25 -4.96
CA ARG A 14 -2.75 -33.57 -4.47
C ARG A 14 -2.41 -32.37 -3.54
N GLU A 15 -1.36 -32.46 -2.75
CA GLU A 15 -0.90 -31.35 -1.91
C GLU A 15 -0.21 -30.24 -2.73
N ARG A 16 0.43 -30.55 -3.85
CA ARG A 16 1.15 -29.61 -4.70
C ARG A 16 0.25 -28.69 -5.52
N SER A 17 -0.95 -29.12 -5.90
CA SER A 17 -1.93 -28.29 -6.61
C SER A 17 -2.76 -27.41 -5.66
N GLY A 18 -2.81 -27.72 -4.37
CA GLY A 18 -3.79 -27.19 -3.43
C GLY A 18 -3.64 -25.71 -3.10
N VAL A 19 -2.43 -25.14 -3.04
CA VAL A 19 -2.24 -23.74 -2.60
C VAL A 19 -2.68 -22.76 -3.69
N TYR A 20 -2.49 -23.06 -4.97
CA TYR A 20 -2.91 -22.19 -6.07
C TYR A 20 -4.31 -22.49 -6.62
N GLU A 21 -4.77 -23.73 -6.55
CA GLU A 21 -6.17 -24.08 -6.90
C GLU A 21 -7.17 -23.54 -5.88
N ALA A 22 -6.81 -23.49 -4.60
CA ALA A 22 -7.64 -22.89 -3.55
C ALA A 22 -7.95 -21.40 -3.79
N CYS A 23 -7.05 -20.65 -4.45
CA CYS A 23 -7.30 -19.25 -4.81
C CYS A 23 -8.45 -19.05 -5.82
N ARG A 24 -8.87 -20.10 -6.52
CA ARG A 24 -9.99 -20.01 -7.48
C ARG A 24 -11.38 -20.18 -6.86
N TYR A 25 -11.47 -20.66 -5.62
CA TYR A 25 -12.74 -21.16 -5.09
C TYR A 25 -13.76 -20.08 -4.69
N HIS A 26 -13.37 -18.82 -4.48
CA HIS A 26 -14.30 -17.76 -4.03
C HIS A 26 -14.14 -16.37 -4.70
N ALA A 27 -13.29 -16.23 -5.71
CA ALA A 27 -13.00 -14.92 -6.31
C ALA A 27 -14.16 -14.23 -7.04
N GLY A 28 -15.33 -14.86 -7.14
CA GLY A 28 -16.46 -14.34 -7.91
C GLY A 28 -17.78 -14.13 -7.16
N MET A 29 -17.94 -14.55 -5.91
CA MET A 29 -19.26 -14.61 -5.27
C MET A 29 -19.36 -14.09 -3.82
N SER A 30 -18.26 -13.77 -3.14
CA SER A 30 -18.32 -13.29 -1.75
C SER A 30 -17.70 -11.90 -1.57
N GLN A 31 -18.26 -11.13 -0.63
CA GLN A 31 -17.73 -9.83 -0.24
C GLN A 31 -16.30 -9.97 0.33
N PRO A 32 -15.42 -8.95 0.20
CA PRO A 32 -14.06 -8.99 0.73
C PRO A 32 -13.97 -9.39 2.20
N SER A 33 -14.91 -8.93 3.03
CA SER A 33 -14.97 -9.29 4.46
C SER A 33 -15.14 -10.81 4.67
N THR A 34 -15.97 -11.47 3.87
CA THR A 34 -16.16 -12.93 3.93
C THR A 34 -14.91 -13.66 3.44
N THR A 35 -14.32 -13.20 2.33
CA THR A 35 -13.11 -13.79 1.77
C THR A 35 -11.92 -13.72 2.73
N LEU A 36 -11.77 -12.60 3.46
CA LEU A 36 -10.71 -12.44 4.47
C LEU A 36 -10.81 -13.43 5.63
N ILE A 37 -12.03 -13.87 5.97
CA ILE A 37 -12.29 -14.83 7.06
C ILE A 37 -12.19 -16.26 6.54
N HIS A 38 -12.83 -16.56 5.42
CA HIS A 38 -12.99 -17.92 4.87
C HIS A 38 -11.95 -18.26 3.79
N HIS A 39 -10.77 -17.66 3.86
CA HIS A 39 -9.70 -18.01 2.94
C HIS A 39 -9.29 -19.48 3.12
N PRO A 40 -9.16 -20.26 2.05
CA PRO A 40 -8.79 -21.67 2.14
C PRO A 40 -7.50 -21.89 2.93
N TYR A 41 -7.56 -22.83 3.84
CA TYR A 41 -6.42 -23.32 4.62
C TYR A 41 -6.61 -24.82 4.87
N THR A 42 -5.57 -25.61 4.63
CA THR A 42 -5.59 -27.04 4.92
C THR A 42 -4.80 -27.30 6.21
N PRO A 43 -5.48 -27.54 7.34
CA PRO A 43 -4.80 -27.88 8.58
C PRO A 43 -4.15 -29.27 8.51
N PRO A 44 -3.19 -29.58 9.42
CA PRO A 44 -2.67 -30.92 9.58
C PRO A 44 -3.79 -31.93 9.89
N THR A 45 -3.66 -33.17 9.41
CA THR A 45 -4.62 -34.23 9.66
C THR A 45 -4.89 -34.40 11.15
N GLY A 46 -6.18 -34.36 11.53
CA GLY A 46 -6.62 -34.51 12.92
C GLY A 46 -6.52 -33.26 13.79
N PHE A 47 -6.21 -32.09 13.19
CA PHE A 47 -6.19 -30.82 13.89
C PHE A 47 -6.85 -29.69 13.07
N GLU A 48 -8.15 -29.56 13.22
CA GLU A 48 -8.94 -28.54 12.52
C GLU A 48 -8.96 -27.22 13.31
N ALA A 49 -7.89 -26.41 13.18
CA ALA A 49 -7.83 -25.10 13.78
C ALA A 49 -8.29 -24.02 12.77
N VAL A 50 -8.94 -22.97 13.26
CA VAL A 50 -9.35 -21.82 12.45
C VAL A 50 -8.15 -21.02 11.96
N ALA A 51 -7.14 -20.82 12.80
CA ALA A 51 -5.94 -20.07 12.48
C ALA A 51 -4.85 -20.96 11.88
N PRO A 52 -4.15 -20.50 10.82
CA PRO A 52 -3.00 -21.21 10.28
C PRO A 52 -1.88 -21.37 11.32
N ALA A 53 -1.17 -22.50 11.28
CA ALA A 53 0.02 -22.71 12.11
C ALA A 53 1.17 -21.78 11.69
N VAL A 54 2.04 -21.45 12.65
CA VAL A 54 3.25 -20.64 12.41
C VAL A 54 4.44 -21.56 12.15
N HIS A 55 4.96 -21.54 10.94
CA HIS A 55 6.11 -22.32 10.51
C HIS A 55 7.33 -21.40 10.32
N LYS A 56 8.37 -21.65 11.11
CA LYS A 56 9.64 -20.91 11.07
C LYS A 56 10.73 -21.78 10.50
N ALA A 57 11.48 -21.25 9.54
CA ALA A 57 12.65 -21.93 8.99
C ALA A 57 13.66 -20.93 8.42
N SER A 58 14.95 -21.25 8.57
CA SER A 58 15.97 -20.77 7.63
C SER A 58 16.39 -21.92 6.71
N THR A 59 16.77 -23.06 7.28
CA THR A 59 17.18 -24.26 6.56
C THR A 59 16.00 -25.19 6.33
N ILE A 60 15.87 -25.70 5.12
CA ILE A 60 14.94 -26.77 4.75
C ILE A 60 15.75 -28.03 4.42
N ILE A 61 15.32 -29.17 4.94
CA ILE A 61 15.97 -30.46 4.75
C ILE A 61 15.43 -31.14 3.50
N PHE A 62 16.32 -31.60 2.63
CA PHE A 62 16.01 -32.37 1.43
C PHE A 62 16.19 -33.87 1.69
N PRO A 63 15.31 -34.73 1.14
CA PRO A 63 15.40 -36.19 1.35
C PRO A 63 16.57 -36.84 0.58
N SER A 64 17.15 -36.16 -0.41
CA SER A 64 18.26 -36.66 -1.20
C SER A 64 19.02 -35.53 -1.93
N VAL A 65 20.23 -35.83 -2.38
CA VAL A 65 21.02 -34.93 -3.24
C VAL A 65 20.29 -34.67 -4.57
N ALA A 66 19.58 -35.65 -5.10
CA ALA A 66 18.78 -35.48 -6.31
C ALA A 66 17.65 -34.45 -6.09
N ALA A 67 16.93 -34.55 -4.99
CA ALA A 67 15.89 -33.57 -4.62
C ALA A 67 16.51 -32.16 -4.43
N LEU A 68 17.67 -32.06 -3.78
CA LEU A 68 18.38 -30.78 -3.61
C LEU A 68 18.77 -30.15 -4.96
N ARG A 69 19.29 -30.94 -5.89
CA ARG A 69 19.71 -30.46 -7.23
C ARG A 69 18.53 -30.04 -8.10
N ASN A 70 17.42 -30.75 -8.02
CA ASN A 70 16.21 -30.52 -8.82
C ASN A 70 15.21 -29.58 -8.15
N ARG A 71 15.61 -28.87 -7.06
CA ARG A 71 14.73 -27.93 -6.35
C ARG A 71 14.25 -26.83 -7.28
N ASP A 72 12.95 -26.56 -7.22
CA ASP A 72 12.36 -25.40 -7.85
C ASP A 72 12.09 -24.30 -6.77
N TRP A 73 12.79 -23.19 -6.89
CA TRP A 73 12.61 -22.05 -5.99
C TRP A 73 11.86 -20.88 -6.67
N LYS A 74 11.63 -20.98 -7.98
CA LYS A 74 10.98 -19.89 -8.74
C LYS A 74 9.46 -19.95 -8.68
N HIS A 75 8.90 -21.16 -8.75
CA HIS A 75 7.46 -21.34 -8.91
C HIS A 75 6.73 -21.63 -7.60
N LYS A 76 7.40 -21.57 -6.45
CA LYS A 76 6.81 -21.82 -5.11
C LYS A 76 6.06 -23.18 -5.02
N THR A 77 6.52 -24.17 -5.77
CA THR A 77 5.95 -25.51 -5.77
C THR A 77 6.42 -26.37 -4.60
N GLY A 78 7.32 -25.86 -3.79
CA GLY A 78 7.85 -26.50 -2.61
C GLY A 78 8.68 -25.54 -1.75
N TYR A 79 9.21 -26.07 -0.67
CA TYR A 79 10.03 -25.30 0.27
C TYR A 79 11.50 -25.60 0.03
N THR A 80 12.33 -24.60 -0.14
CA THR A 80 13.74 -24.77 -0.50
C THR A 80 14.69 -24.09 0.47
N TYR A 81 14.29 -22.95 1.02
CA TYR A 81 15.02 -22.17 2.02
C TYR A 81 14.07 -21.13 2.64
N GLY A 82 14.27 -20.76 3.89
CA GLY A 82 13.35 -19.85 4.59
C GLY A 82 13.17 -18.48 3.93
N LEU A 83 14.21 -17.95 3.26
CA LEU A 83 14.10 -16.72 2.46
C LEU A 83 13.09 -16.86 1.30
N HIS A 84 12.99 -18.05 0.71
CA HIS A 84 12.07 -18.32 -0.40
C HIS A 84 10.63 -18.45 0.06
N GLY A 85 10.43 -18.71 1.33
CA GLY A 85 9.15 -18.77 2.00
C GLY A 85 8.97 -20.02 2.86
N THR A 86 7.97 -19.93 3.71
CA THR A 86 7.49 -20.98 4.61
C THR A 86 5.99 -21.19 4.38
N PRO A 87 5.34 -22.22 4.94
CA PRO A 87 3.89 -22.33 4.87
C PRO A 87 3.15 -21.08 5.36
N THR A 88 3.66 -20.41 6.38
CA THR A 88 3.06 -19.17 6.93
C THR A 88 3.14 -18.01 5.96
N THR A 89 4.32 -17.75 5.37
CA THR A 89 4.47 -16.65 4.41
C THR A 89 3.72 -16.93 3.11
N PHE A 90 3.70 -18.16 2.61
CA PHE A 90 2.93 -18.53 1.43
C PHE A 90 1.42 -18.37 1.66
N THR A 91 0.92 -18.73 2.85
CA THR A 91 -0.48 -18.48 3.22
C THR A 91 -0.82 -17.00 3.20
N LEU A 92 0.06 -16.15 3.75
CA LEU A 92 -0.13 -14.70 3.72
C LEU A 92 -0.10 -14.17 2.28
N GLU A 93 0.89 -14.58 1.48
CA GLU A 93 0.99 -14.18 0.07
C GLU A 93 -0.26 -14.54 -0.73
N ALA A 94 -0.80 -15.74 -0.53
CA ALA A 94 -2.03 -16.18 -1.20
C ALA A 94 -3.24 -15.30 -0.79
N ARG A 95 -3.38 -14.98 0.50
CA ARG A 95 -4.47 -14.12 1.00
C ARG A 95 -4.36 -12.68 0.49
N ILE A 96 -3.15 -12.10 0.48
CA ILE A 96 -2.92 -10.76 -0.06
C ILE A 96 -3.15 -10.73 -1.57
N ALA A 97 -2.69 -11.71 -2.33
CA ALA A 97 -2.97 -11.80 -3.76
C ALA A 97 -4.49 -11.83 -4.03
N THR A 98 -5.24 -12.63 -3.28
CA THR A 98 -6.71 -12.71 -3.39
C THR A 98 -7.37 -11.37 -3.04
N LEU A 99 -6.96 -10.73 -1.95
CA LEU A 99 -7.49 -9.42 -1.52
C LEU A 99 -7.30 -8.34 -2.58
N GLU A 100 -6.12 -8.29 -3.18
CA GLU A 100 -5.77 -7.35 -4.26
C GLU A 100 -6.37 -7.71 -5.62
N GLY A 101 -6.94 -8.92 -5.76
CA GLY A 101 -7.43 -9.44 -7.04
C GLY A 101 -6.32 -9.85 -8.00
N GLY A 102 -5.11 -10.13 -7.49
CA GLY A 102 -3.97 -10.58 -8.26
C GLY A 102 -3.76 -12.10 -8.20
N ARG A 103 -2.76 -12.58 -8.94
CA ARG A 103 -2.43 -14.02 -9.00
C ARG A 103 -1.22 -14.39 -8.16
N PHE A 104 -0.25 -13.51 -8.07
CA PHE A 104 1.04 -13.76 -7.43
C PHE A 104 1.35 -12.64 -6.46
N CYS A 105 1.88 -12.99 -5.29
CA CYS A 105 2.35 -12.05 -4.29
C CYS A 105 3.78 -12.38 -3.87
N THR A 106 4.57 -11.35 -3.62
CA THR A 106 5.89 -11.44 -2.99
C THR A 106 5.89 -10.47 -1.81
N LEU A 107 6.19 -10.98 -0.61
CA LEU A 107 6.33 -10.17 0.59
C LEU A 107 7.68 -9.44 0.61
N ALA A 108 7.72 -8.30 1.31
CA ALA A 108 8.93 -7.51 1.51
C ALA A 108 8.98 -7.01 2.97
N PRO A 109 10.18 -6.71 3.54
CA PRO A 109 10.32 -6.37 4.95
C PRO A 109 9.72 -5.00 5.35
N SER A 110 9.28 -4.20 4.40
CA SER A 110 8.51 -2.97 4.64
C SER A 110 7.79 -2.52 3.37
N GLY A 111 6.87 -1.55 3.49
CA GLY A 111 6.23 -0.92 2.31
C GLY A 111 7.25 -0.26 1.40
N LEU A 112 8.22 0.48 1.94
CA LEU A 112 9.29 1.09 1.14
C LEU A 112 10.18 0.03 0.48
N ALA A 113 10.46 -1.09 1.16
CA ALA A 113 11.18 -2.20 0.56
C ALA A 113 10.42 -2.84 -0.61
N ALA A 114 9.08 -2.90 -0.54
CA ALA A 114 8.24 -3.35 -1.67
C ALA A 114 8.33 -2.39 -2.87
N VAL A 115 8.30 -1.08 -2.61
CA VAL A 115 8.51 -0.04 -3.63
C VAL A 115 9.90 -0.18 -4.26
N ALA A 116 10.95 -0.27 -3.44
CA ALA A 116 12.33 -0.42 -3.90
C ALA A 116 12.51 -1.72 -4.72
N LEU A 117 11.87 -2.81 -4.28
CA LEU A 117 11.90 -4.10 -4.97
C LEU A 117 11.37 -3.99 -6.41
N VAL A 118 10.25 -3.28 -6.63
CA VAL A 118 9.70 -3.03 -7.96
C VAL A 118 10.70 -2.26 -8.83
N GLY A 119 11.28 -1.17 -8.30
CA GLY A 119 12.29 -0.38 -9.00
C GLY A 119 13.52 -1.23 -9.40
N MET A 120 14.09 -1.96 -8.44
CA MET A 120 15.27 -2.82 -8.67
C MET A 120 14.98 -3.99 -9.63
N ALA A 121 13.77 -4.53 -9.60
CA ALA A 121 13.39 -5.64 -10.46
C ALA A 121 13.22 -5.22 -11.92
N LEU A 122 12.62 -4.05 -12.16
CA LEU A 122 12.14 -3.64 -13.49
C LEU A 122 13.06 -2.66 -14.21
N LEU A 123 13.85 -1.87 -13.48
CA LEU A 123 14.67 -0.79 -14.05
C LEU A 123 16.15 -1.20 -14.25
N ARG A 124 16.77 -0.64 -15.26
CA ARG A 124 18.20 -0.78 -15.57
C ARG A 124 18.79 0.60 -15.87
N ALA A 125 20.13 0.70 -15.84
CA ALA A 125 20.82 1.92 -16.24
C ALA A 125 20.39 2.36 -17.65
N GLY A 126 20.05 3.64 -17.80
CA GLY A 126 19.50 4.23 -19.01
C GLY A 126 17.97 4.26 -19.07
N ASP A 127 17.26 3.50 -18.23
CA ASP A 127 15.81 3.55 -18.13
C ASP A 127 15.32 4.83 -17.42
N GLU A 128 14.03 5.04 -17.51
CA GLU A 128 13.34 6.16 -16.86
C GLU A 128 12.14 5.67 -16.07
N VAL A 129 11.97 6.25 -14.86
CA VAL A 129 10.80 6.08 -14.01
C VAL A 129 10.06 7.39 -13.87
N LEU A 130 8.72 7.34 -14.00
CA LEU A 130 7.84 8.48 -13.77
C LEU A 130 7.06 8.25 -12.47
N ILE A 131 7.00 9.28 -11.61
CA ILE A 131 6.37 9.22 -10.29
C ILE A 131 5.45 10.43 -10.13
N PRO A 132 4.21 10.25 -9.58
CA PRO A 132 3.35 11.40 -9.32
C PRO A 132 3.98 12.32 -8.26
N ASP A 133 3.90 13.64 -8.45
CA ASP A 133 4.58 14.58 -7.53
C ASP A 133 3.95 14.61 -6.13
N ASN A 134 2.69 14.17 -5.99
CA ASN A 134 2.00 14.02 -4.71
C ASN A 134 2.12 12.61 -4.09
N ALA A 135 2.97 11.74 -4.66
CA ALA A 135 3.22 10.40 -4.16
C ALA A 135 3.91 10.39 -2.80
N TYR A 136 3.90 9.22 -2.17
CA TYR A 136 4.65 8.91 -0.95
C TYR A 136 6.09 9.39 -1.04
N GLY A 137 6.47 10.31 -0.15
CA GLY A 137 7.76 11.01 -0.21
C GLY A 137 8.97 10.09 -0.31
N PRO A 138 9.07 9.02 0.50
CA PRO A 138 10.18 8.07 0.42
C PRO A 138 10.31 7.33 -0.93
N ASN A 139 9.23 7.13 -1.70
CA ASN A 139 9.33 6.62 -3.07
C ASN A 139 10.08 7.61 -3.96
N LYS A 140 9.72 8.89 -3.89
CA LYS A 140 10.41 9.96 -4.64
C LYS A 140 11.88 10.07 -4.22
N ALA A 141 12.15 10.05 -2.92
CA ALA A 141 13.51 10.14 -2.39
C ALA A 141 14.38 8.95 -2.84
N PHE A 142 13.85 7.72 -2.78
CA PHE A 142 14.54 6.53 -3.28
C PHE A 142 14.88 6.65 -4.77
N ALA A 143 13.92 7.11 -5.58
CA ALA A 143 14.16 7.26 -7.01
C ALA A 143 15.16 8.36 -7.34
N GLN A 144 15.12 9.48 -6.64
CA GLN A 144 16.00 10.63 -6.87
C GLN A 144 17.42 10.43 -6.33
N ALA A 145 17.61 9.55 -5.35
CA ALA A 145 18.92 9.24 -4.77
C ALA A 145 19.47 7.91 -5.30
N GLU A 146 18.85 6.79 -4.93
CA GLU A 146 19.41 5.47 -5.20
C GLU A 146 19.28 5.08 -6.68
N LEU A 147 18.08 5.20 -7.27
CA LEU A 147 17.89 4.86 -8.68
C LEU A 147 18.70 5.79 -9.59
N ALA A 148 18.76 7.09 -9.27
CA ALA A 148 19.58 8.05 -10.00
C ALA A 148 21.08 7.68 -9.93
N GLY A 149 21.56 7.25 -8.75
CA GLY A 149 22.92 6.74 -8.57
C GLY A 149 23.24 5.50 -9.41
N TRP A 150 22.22 4.74 -9.80
CA TRP A 150 22.37 3.58 -10.71
C TRP A 150 22.14 3.91 -12.19
N GLY A 151 22.10 5.20 -12.54
CA GLY A 151 21.94 5.68 -13.91
C GLY A 151 20.51 5.60 -14.45
N ILE A 152 19.51 5.59 -13.57
CA ILE A 152 18.09 5.61 -13.92
C ILE A 152 17.56 7.04 -13.75
N THR A 153 16.89 7.55 -14.78
CA THR A 153 16.30 8.90 -14.73
C THR A 153 14.96 8.87 -13.99
N CYS A 154 14.74 9.83 -13.07
CA CYS A 154 13.46 10.01 -12.42
C CYS A 154 12.79 11.30 -12.90
N GLN A 155 11.54 11.22 -13.39
CA GLN A 155 10.70 12.37 -13.69
C GLN A 155 9.47 12.40 -12.79
N LEU A 156 9.10 13.60 -12.30
CA LEU A 156 7.85 13.81 -11.60
C LEU A 156 6.78 14.33 -12.57
N TYR A 157 5.55 13.82 -12.44
CA TYR A 157 4.41 14.25 -13.24
C TYR A 157 3.23 14.70 -12.37
N ASP A 158 2.35 15.56 -12.91
CA ASP A 158 1.09 15.95 -12.26
C ASP A 158 0.05 14.83 -12.42
N PRO A 159 -0.30 14.10 -11.35
CA PRO A 159 -1.24 12.99 -11.45
C PRO A 159 -2.67 13.42 -11.77
N MET A 160 -2.99 14.71 -11.57
CA MET A 160 -4.32 15.26 -11.88
C MET A 160 -4.45 15.67 -13.35
N ASN A 161 -3.37 15.54 -14.13
CA ASN A 161 -3.33 15.91 -15.54
C ASN A 161 -2.71 14.78 -16.40
N PRO A 162 -3.52 13.88 -16.98
CA PRO A 162 -3.02 12.81 -17.85
C PRO A 162 -2.20 13.31 -19.05
N ALA A 163 -2.45 14.53 -19.54
CA ALA A 163 -1.68 15.12 -20.63
C ALA A 163 -0.24 15.46 -20.21
N ASP A 164 0.00 15.84 -18.96
CA ASP A 164 1.34 16.05 -18.43
C ASP A 164 2.14 14.74 -18.41
N LEU A 165 1.52 13.62 -18.02
CA LEU A 165 2.13 12.30 -18.13
C LEU A 165 2.47 11.95 -19.58
N ALA A 166 1.52 12.20 -20.52
CA ALA A 166 1.71 11.89 -21.93
C ALA A 166 2.93 12.60 -22.54
N VAL A 167 3.12 13.86 -22.20
CA VAL A 167 4.27 14.67 -22.68
C VAL A 167 5.60 14.20 -22.08
N LYS A 168 5.59 13.69 -20.87
CA LYS A 168 6.80 13.25 -20.15
C LYS A 168 7.25 11.82 -20.50
N LEU A 169 6.37 10.99 -21.02
CA LEU A 169 6.73 9.66 -21.48
C LEU A 169 7.72 9.71 -22.67
N SER A 170 8.73 8.88 -22.62
CA SER A 170 9.81 8.80 -23.61
C SER A 170 10.10 7.34 -23.99
N ALA A 171 10.95 7.12 -25.00
CA ALA A 171 11.42 5.78 -25.38
C ALA A 171 12.23 5.07 -24.27
N ARG A 172 12.69 5.81 -23.25
CA ARG A 172 13.38 5.27 -22.07
C ARG A 172 12.43 4.94 -20.91
N SER A 173 11.18 5.39 -20.97
CA SER A 173 10.20 5.16 -19.91
C SER A 173 9.94 3.66 -19.76
N ARG A 174 10.18 3.13 -18.57
CA ARG A 174 10.05 1.71 -18.25
C ARG A 174 9.04 1.45 -17.14
N LEU A 175 8.92 2.37 -16.18
CA LEU A 175 8.03 2.25 -15.02
C LEU A 175 7.30 3.57 -14.79
N VAL A 176 5.98 3.49 -14.62
CA VAL A 176 5.14 4.59 -14.17
C VAL A 176 4.51 4.20 -12.85
N TRP A 177 4.85 4.93 -11.79
CA TRP A 177 4.17 4.83 -10.52
C TRP A 177 2.82 5.55 -10.58
N LEU A 178 1.84 4.98 -9.94
CA LEU A 178 0.51 5.54 -9.70
C LEU A 178 0.28 5.53 -8.19
N GLU A 179 -0.46 6.51 -7.68
CA GLU A 179 -0.89 6.55 -6.28
C GLU A 179 -2.21 7.29 -6.18
N ALA A 180 -3.19 6.71 -5.50
CA ALA A 180 -4.50 7.31 -5.33
C ALA A 180 -5.11 6.95 -3.96
N PRO A 181 -5.50 8.00 -3.20
CA PRO A 181 -5.19 9.42 -3.42
C PRO A 181 -3.72 9.75 -3.15
N GLY A 182 -3.30 10.96 -3.49
CA GLY A 182 -1.96 11.45 -3.14
C GLY A 182 -1.71 11.43 -1.63
N SER A 183 -0.50 11.09 -1.23
CA SER A 183 -0.10 10.69 0.13
C SER A 183 -0.43 11.72 1.24
N ILE A 184 -0.41 13.02 0.90
CA ILE A 184 -0.63 14.13 1.85
C ILE A 184 -1.81 14.99 1.41
N THR A 185 -1.89 15.29 0.12
CA THR A 185 -2.89 16.21 -0.46
C THR A 185 -4.24 15.56 -0.70
N LEU A 186 -4.30 14.22 -0.69
CA LEU A 186 -5.50 13.40 -0.88
C LEU A 186 -6.28 13.71 -2.17
N GLU A 187 -5.64 14.34 -3.15
CA GLU A 187 -6.18 14.50 -4.50
C GLU A 187 -6.34 13.12 -5.15
N PHE A 188 -7.49 12.85 -5.75
CA PHE A 188 -7.76 11.54 -6.33
C PHE A 188 -7.66 11.60 -7.86
N PRO A 189 -6.59 11.07 -8.48
CA PRO A 189 -6.38 11.11 -9.92
C PRO A 189 -7.34 10.20 -10.69
N ASP A 190 -7.49 10.44 -11.99
CA ASP A 190 -8.16 9.51 -12.91
C ASP A 190 -7.20 8.37 -13.28
N LEU A 191 -7.16 7.31 -12.44
CA LEU A 191 -6.27 6.17 -12.65
C LEU A 191 -6.47 5.49 -14.01
N PRO A 192 -7.69 5.17 -14.45
CA PRO A 192 -7.91 4.61 -15.78
C PRO A 192 -7.38 5.49 -16.91
N ALA A 193 -7.54 6.82 -16.83
CA ALA A 193 -7.02 7.75 -17.82
C ALA A 193 -5.48 7.77 -17.85
N LEU A 194 -4.83 7.76 -16.70
CA LEU A 194 -3.36 7.66 -16.60
C LEU A 194 -2.84 6.34 -17.19
N VAL A 195 -3.49 5.21 -16.87
CA VAL A 195 -3.15 3.91 -17.45
C VAL A 195 -3.34 3.92 -18.97
N ALA A 196 -4.44 4.49 -19.48
CA ALA A 196 -4.69 4.57 -20.90
C ALA A 196 -3.59 5.35 -21.65
N VAL A 197 -3.10 6.46 -21.08
CA VAL A 197 -1.95 7.20 -21.62
C VAL A 197 -0.72 6.31 -21.75
N VAL A 198 -0.39 5.53 -20.71
CA VAL A 198 0.76 4.62 -20.73
C VAL A 198 0.57 3.51 -21.79
N ARG A 199 -0.65 2.98 -21.93
CA ARG A 199 -0.96 1.94 -22.95
C ARG A 199 -0.82 2.48 -24.37
N VAL A 200 -1.33 3.69 -24.64
CA VAL A 200 -1.19 4.36 -25.95
C VAL A 200 0.28 4.57 -26.27
N HIS A 201 1.08 5.09 -25.34
CA HIS A 201 2.52 5.27 -25.52
C HIS A 201 3.23 3.95 -25.80
N SER A 202 2.92 2.89 -25.07
CA SER A 202 3.53 1.55 -25.23
C SER A 202 3.20 0.89 -26.57
N ALA A 203 2.05 1.22 -27.18
CA ALA A 203 1.64 0.70 -28.48
C ALA A 203 2.19 1.50 -29.67
N ALA A 204 2.74 2.69 -29.45
CA ALA A 204 3.23 3.57 -30.53
C ALA A 204 4.52 3.03 -31.15
N PRO A 205 4.67 3.04 -32.50
CA PRO A 205 5.90 2.65 -33.18
C PRO A 205 7.09 3.50 -32.73
N GLY A 206 8.14 2.86 -32.17
CA GLY A 206 9.34 3.55 -31.68
C GLY A 206 9.14 4.37 -30.39
N GLY A 207 7.95 4.33 -29.80
CA GLY A 207 7.60 5.15 -28.63
C GLY A 207 7.87 4.49 -27.29
N SER A 208 8.20 3.20 -27.24
CA SER A 208 8.26 2.48 -25.96
C SER A 208 9.53 1.65 -25.79
N HIS A 209 9.84 1.39 -24.53
CA HIS A 209 10.82 0.36 -24.16
C HIS A 209 10.43 -0.99 -24.80
N PRO A 210 11.41 -1.81 -25.29
CA PRO A 210 11.13 -3.09 -25.96
C PRO A 210 10.24 -4.06 -25.18
N GLN A 211 10.22 -3.94 -23.85
CA GLN A 211 9.35 -4.74 -22.96
C GLN A 211 8.07 -4.01 -22.53
N GLY A 212 7.75 -2.87 -23.15
CA GLY A 212 6.64 -1.99 -22.75
C GLY A 212 6.91 -1.23 -21.45
N VAL A 213 5.99 -0.34 -21.12
CA VAL A 213 6.00 0.44 -19.87
C VAL A 213 5.08 -0.22 -18.85
N VAL A 214 5.61 -0.51 -17.67
CA VAL A 214 4.85 -1.12 -16.57
C VAL A 214 4.24 -0.03 -15.70
N THR A 215 2.97 -0.20 -15.32
CA THR A 215 2.29 0.62 -14.32
C THR A 215 2.28 -0.07 -12.97
N ALA A 216 2.81 0.60 -11.93
CA ALA A 216 2.78 0.12 -10.56
C ALA A 216 1.95 1.08 -9.70
N LEU A 217 0.92 0.57 -9.03
CA LEU A 217 0.05 1.35 -8.15
C LEU A 217 0.40 1.08 -6.69
N ASP A 218 0.71 2.13 -5.93
CA ASP A 218 0.68 2.06 -4.47
C ASP A 218 -0.79 2.05 -4.01
N ASN A 219 -1.28 0.86 -3.66
CA ASN A 219 -2.65 0.62 -3.20
C ASN A 219 -2.76 0.54 -1.67
N THR A 220 -1.79 1.09 -0.96
CA THR A 220 -1.79 1.06 0.52
C THR A 220 -3.04 1.72 1.11
N TRP A 221 -3.52 2.80 0.50
CA TRP A 221 -4.72 3.51 0.94
C TRP A 221 -6.01 2.73 0.61
N GLY A 222 -6.11 2.19 -0.59
CA GLY A 222 -7.27 1.39 -1.03
C GLY A 222 -7.33 0.03 -0.38
N ALA A 223 -6.16 -0.54 -0.06
CA ALA A 223 -5.97 -1.76 0.72
C ALA A 223 -6.69 -3.00 0.14
N GLY A 224 -7.00 -2.99 -1.17
CA GLY A 224 -7.82 -4.02 -1.81
C GLY A 224 -9.29 -4.00 -1.37
N LEU A 225 -9.70 -3.03 -0.52
CA LEU A 225 -11.07 -2.88 0.00
C LEU A 225 -11.81 -1.73 -0.68
N ALA A 226 -11.16 -0.56 -0.85
CA ALA A 226 -11.78 0.56 -1.53
C ALA A 226 -11.88 0.32 -3.04
N PHE A 227 -10.85 -0.21 -3.64
CA PHE A 227 -10.79 -0.56 -5.06
C PHE A 227 -9.73 -1.63 -5.32
N ASN A 228 -9.84 -2.25 -6.49
CA ASN A 228 -8.89 -3.24 -6.99
C ASN A 228 -7.98 -2.60 -8.03
N ALA A 229 -6.66 -2.63 -7.81
CA ALA A 229 -5.66 -2.02 -8.67
C ALA A 229 -5.70 -2.56 -10.12
N PHE A 230 -5.91 -3.86 -10.28
CA PHE A 230 -5.92 -4.52 -11.59
C PHE A 230 -7.19 -4.21 -12.38
N ASN A 231 -8.33 -3.98 -11.72
CA ASN A 231 -9.56 -3.53 -12.38
C ASN A 231 -9.41 -2.11 -12.96
N LEU A 232 -8.51 -1.32 -12.40
CA LEU A 232 -8.17 0.02 -12.90
C LEU A 232 -7.02 -0.01 -13.92
N GLY A 233 -6.51 -1.21 -14.25
CA GLY A 233 -5.56 -1.45 -15.31
C GLY A 233 -4.08 -1.42 -14.90
N ALA A 234 -3.74 -1.36 -13.62
CA ALA A 234 -2.36 -1.46 -13.15
C ALA A 234 -1.78 -2.87 -13.42
N ASP A 235 -0.47 -2.94 -13.68
CA ASP A 235 0.26 -4.20 -13.89
C ASP A 235 0.78 -4.78 -12.57
N VAL A 236 1.08 -3.90 -11.61
CA VAL A 236 1.63 -4.23 -10.29
C VAL A 236 0.84 -3.45 -9.24
N SER A 237 0.46 -4.13 -8.15
CA SER A 237 -0.06 -3.49 -6.94
C SER A 237 0.95 -3.63 -5.81
N VAL A 238 1.24 -2.53 -5.12
CA VAL A 238 2.11 -2.49 -3.94
C VAL A 238 1.31 -2.06 -2.73
N GLN A 239 1.52 -2.72 -1.60
CA GLN A 239 0.94 -2.32 -0.33
C GLN A 239 1.97 -2.31 0.79
N ALA A 240 1.89 -1.32 1.67
CA ALA A 240 2.47 -1.41 3.00
C ALA A 240 1.52 -2.20 3.91
N LEU A 241 1.78 -3.49 4.11
CA LEU A 241 1.00 -4.35 5.01
C LEU A 241 1.08 -3.90 6.48
N THR A 242 2.03 -3.02 6.80
CA THR A 242 2.16 -2.22 8.02
C THR A 242 0.88 -1.48 8.39
N LYS A 243 0.05 -1.11 7.39
CA LYS A 243 -1.18 -0.31 7.55
C LYS A 243 -2.38 -1.21 7.90
N TYR A 244 -3.42 -1.18 7.09
CA TYR A 244 -4.66 -1.93 7.34
C TYR A 244 -4.49 -3.43 7.55
N PRO A 245 -3.63 -4.13 6.78
CA PRO A 245 -3.50 -5.57 6.95
C PRO A 245 -3.05 -5.98 8.35
N SER A 246 -1.99 -5.38 8.92
CA SER A 246 -1.60 -5.65 10.30
C SER A 246 -2.55 -4.97 11.30
N GLY A 247 -2.82 -3.69 11.11
CA GLY A 247 -3.75 -2.89 11.93
C GLY A 247 -3.32 -2.64 13.37
N GLY A 248 -2.20 -3.21 13.82
CA GLY A 248 -1.70 -3.10 15.18
C GLY A 248 -0.70 -1.96 15.39
N ALA A 249 -0.19 -1.35 14.32
CA ALA A 249 0.92 -0.39 14.34
C ALA A 249 2.24 -0.97 14.90
N ASP A 250 2.45 -2.27 14.77
CA ASP A 250 3.52 -3.05 15.39
C ASP A 250 4.32 -3.91 14.40
N VAL A 251 3.91 -3.97 13.11
CA VAL A 251 4.57 -4.75 12.05
C VAL A 251 5.08 -3.84 10.94
N LEU A 252 6.30 -4.09 10.48
CA LEU A 252 6.82 -3.56 9.22
C LEU A 252 6.79 -4.66 8.16
N MET A 253 5.96 -4.49 7.15
CA MET A 253 5.87 -5.43 6.03
C MET A 253 5.29 -4.74 4.80
N GLY A 254 5.67 -5.22 3.62
CA GLY A 254 5.10 -4.81 2.34
C GLY A 254 4.78 -6.01 1.47
N SER A 255 4.04 -5.77 0.40
CA SER A 255 3.73 -6.76 -0.62
C SER A 255 3.81 -6.16 -2.01
N VAL A 256 4.20 -7.01 -2.97
CA VAL A 256 4.14 -6.74 -4.41
C VAL A 256 3.26 -7.82 -5.03
N VAL A 257 2.14 -7.41 -5.60
CA VAL A 257 1.17 -8.31 -6.25
C VAL A 257 1.20 -8.09 -7.76
N THR A 258 1.12 -9.17 -8.52
CA THR A 258 1.12 -9.16 -9.99
C THR A 258 0.12 -10.17 -10.55
N ASN A 259 -0.31 -9.96 -11.81
CA ASN A 259 -1.21 -10.87 -12.51
C ASN A 259 -0.51 -11.76 -13.54
N THR A 260 0.71 -11.41 -13.96
CA THR A 260 1.46 -12.17 -14.96
C THR A 260 2.65 -12.88 -14.32
N GLU A 261 2.90 -14.10 -14.74
CA GLU A 261 4.04 -14.88 -14.27
C GLU A 261 5.38 -14.21 -14.65
N ALA A 262 5.45 -13.55 -15.79
CA ALA A 262 6.64 -12.86 -16.23
C ALA A 262 7.06 -11.73 -15.27
N LEU A 263 6.11 -10.87 -14.85
CA LEU A 263 6.38 -9.82 -13.86
C LEU A 263 6.67 -10.41 -12.49
N HIS A 264 5.91 -11.44 -12.08
CA HIS A 264 6.18 -12.13 -10.83
C HIS A 264 7.61 -12.67 -10.78
N ASN A 265 8.05 -13.36 -11.83
CA ASN A 265 9.39 -13.94 -11.89
C ASN A 265 10.51 -12.88 -11.85
N GLN A 266 10.29 -11.69 -12.45
CA GLN A 266 11.24 -10.59 -12.34
C GLN A 266 11.34 -10.08 -10.90
N VAL A 267 10.20 -9.80 -10.26
CA VAL A 267 10.10 -9.32 -8.88
C VAL A 267 10.66 -10.36 -7.91
N HIS A 268 10.21 -11.60 -8.00
CA HIS A 268 10.63 -12.68 -7.11
C HIS A 268 12.12 -13.00 -7.24
N SER A 269 12.65 -13.04 -8.46
CA SER A 269 14.10 -13.25 -8.68
C SER A 269 14.94 -12.10 -8.11
N CYS A 270 14.45 -10.86 -8.15
CA CYS A 270 15.11 -9.72 -7.52
C CYS A 270 15.04 -9.86 -5.98
N HIS A 271 13.86 -10.12 -5.43
CA HIS A 271 13.64 -10.38 -4.01
C HIS A 271 14.65 -11.39 -3.44
N MET A 272 14.83 -12.50 -4.14
CA MET A 272 15.78 -13.55 -3.77
C MET A 272 17.23 -13.06 -3.73
N ARG A 273 17.65 -12.26 -4.72
CA ARG A 273 19.03 -11.76 -4.83
C ARG A 273 19.33 -10.67 -3.80
N VAL A 274 18.35 -9.84 -3.44
CA VAL A 274 18.54 -8.78 -2.43
C VAL A 274 18.30 -9.27 -1.00
N GLY A 275 17.77 -10.49 -0.82
CA GLY A 275 17.63 -11.11 0.49
C GLY A 275 16.49 -10.51 1.34
N TYR A 276 15.40 -10.08 0.73
CA TYR A 276 14.26 -9.44 1.41
C TYR A 276 13.37 -10.45 2.16
N GLY A 277 13.95 -11.19 3.11
CA GLY A 277 13.18 -12.12 3.94
C GLY A 277 12.24 -11.41 4.92
N VAL A 278 11.12 -12.05 5.22
CA VAL A 278 10.17 -11.62 6.25
C VAL A 278 10.06 -12.66 7.35
N SER A 279 9.85 -12.19 8.58
CA SER A 279 9.66 -13.06 9.74
C SER A 279 8.31 -13.78 9.66
N ALA A 280 8.30 -15.08 9.97
CA ALA A 280 7.05 -15.84 10.09
C ALA A 280 6.16 -15.34 11.26
N ASN A 281 6.75 -14.75 12.31
CA ASN A 281 5.99 -14.13 13.39
C ASN A 281 5.25 -12.88 12.90
N ASP A 282 5.93 -12.01 12.13
CA ASP A 282 5.30 -10.80 11.59
C ASP A 282 4.23 -11.18 10.55
N ALA A 283 4.48 -12.22 9.75
CA ALA A 283 3.49 -12.75 8.82
C ALA A 283 2.24 -13.28 9.56
N GLU A 284 2.41 -13.92 10.72
CA GLU A 284 1.28 -14.35 11.56
C GLU A 284 0.47 -13.16 12.09
N LEU A 285 1.13 -12.09 12.57
CA LEU A 285 0.44 -10.89 13.03
C LEU A 285 -0.40 -10.25 11.93
N VAL A 286 0.12 -10.20 10.70
CA VAL A 286 -0.65 -9.73 9.55
C VAL A 286 -1.82 -10.66 9.24
N LEU A 287 -1.62 -11.99 9.25
CA LEU A 287 -2.70 -12.97 9.05
C LEU A 287 -3.84 -12.80 10.06
N ARG A 288 -3.52 -12.53 11.33
CA ARG A 288 -4.52 -12.21 12.38
C ARG A 288 -5.25 -10.91 12.07
N GLY A 289 -4.51 -9.88 11.65
CA GLY A 289 -5.07 -8.58 11.31
C GLY A 289 -6.09 -8.63 10.17
N LEU A 290 -5.88 -9.50 9.18
CA LEU A 290 -6.77 -9.63 8.04
C LEU A 290 -8.21 -9.97 8.44
N GLY A 291 -8.42 -10.80 9.46
CA GLY A 291 -9.76 -11.22 9.89
C GLY A 291 -10.66 -10.06 10.35
N SER A 292 -10.10 -8.98 10.86
CA SER A 292 -10.84 -7.77 11.28
C SER A 292 -10.64 -6.56 10.37
N MET A 293 -9.86 -6.71 9.30
CA MET A 293 -9.43 -5.58 8.46
C MET A 293 -10.61 -4.81 7.86
N ALA A 294 -11.59 -5.49 7.30
CA ALA A 294 -12.76 -4.85 6.69
C ALA A 294 -13.59 -4.06 7.73
N LEU A 295 -13.74 -4.58 8.94
CA LEU A 295 -14.45 -3.91 10.04
C LEU A 295 -13.69 -2.65 10.48
N ARG A 296 -12.39 -2.76 10.67
CA ARG A 296 -11.54 -1.61 11.06
C ARG A 296 -11.53 -0.53 9.98
N TYR A 297 -11.38 -0.93 8.71
CA TYR A 297 -11.43 -0.02 7.57
C TYR A 297 -12.75 0.76 7.53
N ALA A 298 -13.89 0.06 7.65
CA ALA A 298 -15.21 0.69 7.60
C ALA A 298 -15.44 1.64 8.79
N ALA A 299 -15.05 1.25 10.00
CA ALA A 299 -15.18 2.09 11.20
C ALA A 299 -14.32 3.36 11.07
N GLN A 300 -13.09 3.23 10.64
CA GLN A 300 -12.17 4.37 10.42
C GLN A 300 -12.66 5.28 9.29
N ASP A 301 -13.14 4.75 8.17
CA ASP A 301 -13.74 5.54 7.07
C ASP A 301 -14.94 6.36 7.56
N GLN A 302 -15.85 5.74 8.28
CA GLN A 302 -17.03 6.44 8.82
C GLN A 302 -16.63 7.56 9.79
N ALA A 303 -15.72 7.29 10.72
CA ALA A 303 -15.21 8.26 11.67
C ALA A 303 -14.51 9.43 10.96
N THR A 304 -13.70 9.11 9.96
CA THR A 304 -12.95 10.09 9.16
C THR A 304 -13.87 11.04 8.41
N ARG A 305 -14.90 10.52 7.73
CA ARG A 305 -15.89 11.34 7.03
C ARG A 305 -16.62 12.30 7.99
N HIS A 306 -16.98 11.81 9.17
CA HIS A 306 -17.63 12.63 10.18
C HIS A 306 -16.74 13.79 10.64
N LEU A 307 -15.49 13.49 11.03
CA LEU A 307 -14.55 14.50 11.52
C LEU A 307 -14.13 15.48 10.40
N ALA A 308 -13.92 15.00 9.18
CA ALA A 308 -13.59 15.85 8.04
C ALA A 308 -14.72 16.84 7.72
N ALA A 309 -15.98 16.38 7.68
CA ALA A 309 -17.14 17.22 7.45
C ALA A 309 -17.35 18.24 8.59
N TRP A 310 -17.17 17.82 9.85
CA TRP A 310 -17.25 18.72 11.00
C TRP A 310 -16.15 19.78 10.96
N LEU A 311 -14.92 19.40 10.64
CA LEU A 311 -13.78 20.30 10.59
C LEU A 311 -13.90 21.36 9.47
N GLN A 312 -14.55 21.00 8.35
CA GLN A 312 -14.82 21.91 7.23
C GLN A 312 -15.65 23.13 7.65
N GLY A 313 -16.50 22.99 8.68
CA GLY A 313 -17.28 24.08 9.23
C GLY A 313 -16.56 24.98 10.24
N GLN A 314 -15.29 24.74 10.56
CA GLN A 314 -14.57 25.49 11.59
C GLN A 314 -13.95 26.78 11.04
N PRO A 315 -14.04 27.92 11.75
CA PRO A 315 -13.58 29.21 11.23
C PRO A 315 -12.07 29.28 10.99
N GLN A 316 -11.27 28.44 11.65
CA GLN A 316 -9.81 28.38 11.49
C GLN A 316 -9.35 27.64 10.23
N ILE A 317 -10.26 26.90 9.59
CA ILE A 317 -9.97 26.02 8.47
C ILE A 317 -10.31 26.68 7.14
N ALA A 318 -9.39 26.67 6.21
CA ALA A 318 -9.57 27.15 4.85
C ALA A 318 -10.11 26.09 3.90
N ALA A 319 -9.66 24.83 4.07
CA ALA A 319 -10.13 23.69 3.28
C ALA A 319 -9.89 22.38 4.05
N VAL A 320 -10.71 21.39 3.77
CA VAL A 320 -10.48 20.00 4.18
C VAL A 320 -10.38 19.15 2.93
N LEU A 321 -9.30 18.40 2.81
CA LEU A 321 -9.00 17.52 1.69
C LEU A 321 -9.31 16.09 2.11
N HIS A 322 -10.34 15.51 1.53
CA HIS A 322 -10.76 14.13 1.73
C HIS A 322 -11.57 13.66 0.53
N PRO A 323 -11.24 12.55 -0.14
CA PRO A 323 -11.82 12.18 -1.43
C PRO A 323 -13.35 12.10 -1.43
N ALA A 324 -13.97 11.77 -0.29
CA ALA A 324 -15.43 11.69 -0.16
C ALA A 324 -16.13 13.06 -0.01
N LEU A 325 -15.39 14.16 0.17
CA LEU A 325 -15.99 15.51 0.19
C LEU A 325 -16.17 16.02 -1.25
N PRO A 326 -17.36 16.57 -1.60
CA PRO A 326 -17.64 17.00 -2.98
C PRO A 326 -16.65 18.02 -3.56
N ASP A 327 -16.12 18.90 -2.70
CA ASP A 327 -15.19 19.96 -3.10
C ASP A 327 -13.72 19.49 -3.17
N SER A 328 -13.43 18.24 -2.82
CA SER A 328 -12.07 17.70 -2.88
C SER A 328 -11.66 17.41 -4.33
N PRO A 329 -10.41 17.73 -4.71
CA PRO A 329 -9.91 17.44 -6.05
C PRO A 329 -9.99 15.95 -6.37
N GLY A 330 -10.71 15.60 -7.43
CA GLY A 330 -10.89 14.23 -7.86
C GLY A 330 -12.04 13.46 -7.18
N HIS A 331 -12.96 14.14 -6.48
CA HIS A 331 -14.13 13.51 -5.88
C HIS A 331 -14.94 12.66 -6.87
N ALA A 332 -15.11 13.14 -8.12
CA ALA A 332 -15.86 12.40 -9.15
C ALA A 332 -15.18 11.06 -9.49
N GLN A 333 -13.87 11.04 -9.59
CA GLN A 333 -13.06 9.84 -9.86
C GLN A 333 -13.13 8.87 -8.67
N TRP A 334 -12.93 9.39 -7.44
CA TRP A 334 -13.12 8.59 -6.23
C TRP A 334 -14.51 7.95 -6.17
N ARG A 335 -15.56 8.73 -6.43
CA ARG A 335 -16.95 8.24 -6.38
C ARG A 335 -17.23 7.16 -7.44
N ARG A 336 -16.58 7.24 -8.60
CA ARG A 336 -16.67 6.23 -9.67
C ARG A 336 -15.96 4.93 -9.30
N ASP A 337 -14.77 5.03 -8.69
CA ASP A 337 -13.82 3.93 -8.61
C ASP A 337 -13.77 3.27 -7.23
N CYS A 338 -14.26 3.92 -6.16
CA CYS A 338 -14.04 3.49 -4.79
C CYS A 338 -15.32 3.15 -4.03
N ALA A 339 -15.24 2.09 -3.21
CA ALA A 339 -16.27 1.70 -2.26
C ALA A 339 -16.08 2.34 -0.86
N GLY A 340 -14.90 2.92 -0.57
CA GLY A 340 -14.55 3.52 0.72
C GLY A 340 -13.56 4.67 0.57
N ALA A 341 -13.29 5.40 1.69
CA ALA A 341 -12.42 6.58 1.68
C ALA A 341 -11.35 6.56 2.78
N ALA A 342 -11.14 5.41 3.41
CA ALA A 342 -10.05 5.14 4.34
C ALA A 342 -10.03 6.07 5.60
N CYS A 343 -8.90 6.13 6.30
CA CYS A 343 -8.77 6.80 7.59
C CYS A 343 -8.05 8.16 7.54
N LEU A 344 -7.76 8.68 6.35
CA LEU A 344 -6.95 9.89 6.20
C LEU A 344 -7.77 11.08 5.71
N PHE A 345 -7.54 12.24 6.32
CA PHE A 345 -7.90 13.54 5.75
C PHE A 345 -6.81 14.57 6.06
N SER A 346 -6.78 15.64 5.28
CA SER A 346 -5.88 16.77 5.53
C SER A 346 -6.67 18.06 5.69
N ALA A 347 -6.30 18.86 6.68
CA ALA A 347 -6.88 20.18 6.89
C ALA A 347 -5.86 21.27 6.53
N VAL A 348 -6.28 22.22 5.71
CA VAL A 348 -5.53 23.43 5.41
C VAL A 348 -6.05 24.53 6.32
N PHE A 349 -5.17 25.08 7.12
CA PHE A 349 -5.50 26.19 8.01
C PHE A 349 -5.58 27.50 7.23
N ARG A 350 -6.27 28.51 7.79
CA ARG A 350 -6.29 29.85 7.19
C ARG A 350 -4.90 30.47 7.18
N PRO A 351 -4.57 31.27 6.14
CA PRO A 351 -3.23 31.87 5.99
C PRO A 351 -2.80 32.78 7.15
N GLU A 352 -3.77 33.33 7.89
CA GLU A 352 -3.52 34.19 9.04
C GLU A 352 -2.94 33.39 10.23
N LEU A 353 -3.10 32.10 10.23
CA LEU A 353 -2.51 31.19 11.21
C LEU A 353 -1.12 30.76 10.74
N GLY A 354 -0.10 31.38 11.34
CA GLY A 354 1.29 31.04 11.03
C GLY A 354 1.72 29.67 11.56
N GLN A 355 2.89 29.19 11.14
CA GLN A 355 3.41 27.87 11.49
C GLN A 355 3.41 27.62 13.00
N LEU A 356 3.85 28.58 13.81
CA LEU A 356 3.88 28.45 15.28
C LEU A 356 2.50 28.20 15.89
N GLN A 357 1.43 28.74 15.29
CA GLN A 357 0.07 28.51 15.77
C GLN A 357 -0.40 27.10 15.39
N ILE A 358 -0.04 26.62 14.20
CA ILE A 358 -0.33 25.25 13.75
C ILE A 358 0.42 24.24 14.62
N ASP A 359 1.70 24.51 14.94
CA ASP A 359 2.49 23.67 15.83
C ASP A 359 1.85 23.61 17.23
N ARG A 360 1.43 24.75 17.80
CA ARG A 360 0.69 24.80 19.08
C ARG A 360 -0.64 24.03 19.01
N PHE A 361 -1.35 24.12 17.92
CA PHE A 361 -2.57 23.31 17.71
C PHE A 361 -2.24 21.82 17.80
N CYS A 362 -1.25 21.34 17.04
CA CYS A 362 -0.82 19.95 17.06
C CYS A 362 -0.34 19.52 18.45
N ASP A 363 0.44 20.35 19.15
CA ASP A 363 0.95 20.07 20.50
C ASP A 363 -0.14 20.05 21.57
N SER A 364 -1.27 20.75 21.34
CA SER A 364 -2.39 20.81 22.29
C SER A 364 -3.36 19.62 22.18
N LEU A 365 -3.27 18.84 21.12
CA LEU A 365 -4.04 17.61 20.94
C LEU A 365 -3.66 16.56 21.99
N LYS A 366 -4.65 15.88 22.53
CA LYS A 366 -4.49 14.87 23.60
C LYS A 366 -4.64 13.45 23.11
N LEU A 367 -5.56 13.22 22.19
CA LEU A 367 -5.87 11.92 21.59
C LEU A 367 -5.14 11.72 20.26
N PHE A 368 -5.19 12.73 19.39
CA PHE A 368 -4.34 12.72 18.21
C PHE A 368 -2.87 12.93 18.62
N ARG A 369 -2.03 11.95 18.34
CA ARG A 369 -0.60 12.01 18.68
C ARG A 369 0.23 12.41 17.48
N LEU A 370 1.34 13.08 17.70
CA LEU A 370 2.32 13.37 16.66
C LEU A 370 3.03 12.07 16.25
N GLY A 371 2.91 11.69 15.00
CA GLY A 371 3.54 10.47 14.49
C GLY A 371 3.25 10.23 13.02
N TYR A 372 4.26 9.69 12.35
CA TYR A 372 4.09 9.21 10.98
C TYR A 372 3.35 7.87 10.98
N SER A 373 2.85 7.45 9.84
CA SER A 373 2.01 6.26 9.64
C SER A 373 0.51 6.55 9.78
N TRP A 374 -0.32 5.51 9.75
CA TRP A 374 -1.78 5.58 9.77
C TRP A 374 -2.39 4.17 9.76
N ALA A 375 -3.72 4.06 9.84
CA ALA A 375 -4.51 2.82 9.87
C ALA A 375 -4.26 1.92 11.08
N GLY A 376 -3.53 2.40 12.09
CA GLY A 376 -3.43 1.75 13.39
C GLY A 376 -4.65 2.07 14.27
N PRO A 377 -4.66 1.57 15.52
CA PRO A 377 -5.77 1.79 16.46
C PRO A 377 -5.80 3.23 17.01
N MET A 378 -4.67 3.93 17.03
CA MET A 378 -4.50 5.26 17.59
C MET A 378 -4.54 6.33 16.52
N SER A 379 -5.25 7.43 16.78
CA SER A 379 -5.29 8.62 15.93
C SER A 379 -3.98 9.39 15.94
N LEU A 380 -3.55 9.84 14.75
CA LEU A 380 -2.29 10.56 14.56
C LEU A 380 -2.49 11.85 13.78
N CYS A 381 -1.60 12.83 13.98
CA CYS A 381 -1.51 14.02 13.15
C CYS A 381 -0.06 14.33 12.77
N VAL A 382 0.12 14.97 11.60
CA VAL A 382 1.42 15.44 11.11
C VAL A 382 1.25 16.77 10.39
N PRO A 383 1.89 17.84 10.84
CA PRO A 383 1.97 19.10 10.07
C PRO A 383 2.97 18.95 8.92
N TYR A 384 2.66 19.57 7.76
CA TYR A 384 3.49 19.52 6.56
C TYR A 384 3.74 20.93 6.00
N ASP A 385 4.97 21.18 5.60
CA ASP A 385 5.32 22.29 4.72
C ASP A 385 5.12 21.89 3.26
N MET A 386 4.12 22.45 2.62
CA MET A 386 3.76 22.12 1.25
C MET A 386 4.63 22.80 0.19
N ALA A 387 5.41 23.82 0.54
CA ALA A 387 6.22 24.57 -0.42
C ALA A 387 7.28 23.69 -1.09
N SER A 388 7.83 22.72 -0.37
CA SER A 388 8.86 21.80 -0.84
C SER A 388 8.32 20.49 -1.44
N LEU A 389 7.03 20.20 -1.29
CA LEU A 389 6.45 18.87 -1.60
C LEU A 389 5.79 18.80 -2.97
N ARG A 390 5.39 19.95 -3.56
CA ARG A 390 4.74 20.02 -4.88
C ARG A 390 5.65 20.77 -5.84
N VAL A 391 5.99 20.13 -6.96
CA VAL A 391 6.93 20.69 -7.95
C VAL A 391 6.36 20.79 -9.37
N THR A 392 5.37 19.98 -9.72
CA THR A 392 4.79 19.97 -11.08
C THR A 392 3.69 21.01 -11.27
N ARG A 393 3.06 21.41 -10.16
CA ARG A 393 2.08 22.53 -10.15
C ARG A 393 2.14 23.27 -8.81
N PRO A 394 1.83 24.58 -8.81
CA PRO A 394 1.78 25.34 -7.56
C PRO A 394 0.75 24.77 -6.58
N TRP A 395 1.09 24.74 -5.30
CA TRP A 395 0.15 24.42 -4.24
C TRP A 395 -0.88 25.56 -4.14
N PRO A 396 -2.21 25.28 -4.24
CA PRO A 396 -3.21 26.35 -4.38
C PRO A 396 -3.53 27.08 -3.07
N TYR A 397 -3.10 26.55 -1.94
CA TYR A 397 -3.42 27.10 -0.63
C TYR A 397 -2.21 27.82 -0.01
N LYS A 398 -2.46 28.92 0.73
CA LYS A 398 -1.41 29.71 1.40
C LYS A 398 -1.22 29.33 2.86
N GLY A 399 -2.19 28.60 3.47
CA GLY A 399 -2.12 28.16 4.87
C GLY A 399 -1.33 26.88 5.02
N GLY A 400 -0.86 26.60 6.25
CA GLY A 400 -0.21 25.34 6.56
C GLY A 400 -1.19 24.17 6.54
N LEU A 401 -0.66 22.97 6.36
CA LEU A 401 -1.44 21.75 6.23
C LEU A 401 -1.13 20.78 7.37
N VAL A 402 -2.16 20.19 7.97
CA VAL A 402 -2.04 19.08 8.90
C VAL A 402 -2.79 17.87 8.35
N ARG A 403 -2.11 16.75 8.19
CA ARG A 403 -2.74 15.47 7.84
C ARG A 403 -3.10 14.73 9.12
N PHE A 404 -4.34 14.23 9.16
CA PHE A 404 -4.87 13.42 10.23
C PHE A 404 -5.04 11.97 9.78
N SER A 405 -4.74 11.05 10.67
CA SER A 405 -5.11 9.64 10.58
C SER A 405 -6.05 9.32 11.72
N VAL A 406 -7.24 8.88 11.41
CA VAL A 406 -8.26 8.52 12.40
C VAL A 406 -8.09 7.07 12.81
N GLY A 407 -7.98 6.83 14.12
CA GLY A 407 -7.86 5.51 14.72
C GLY A 407 -9.22 4.83 14.96
N LEU A 408 -9.31 4.14 16.07
CA LEU A 408 -10.51 3.38 16.48
C LEU A 408 -11.13 3.92 17.78
N GLU A 409 -10.70 5.11 18.21
CA GLU A 409 -11.26 5.79 19.37
C GLU A 409 -12.70 6.26 19.09
N ALA A 410 -13.46 6.58 20.13
CA ALA A 410 -14.80 7.13 19.99
C ALA A 410 -14.78 8.47 19.23
N VAL A 411 -15.60 8.59 18.21
CA VAL A 411 -15.64 9.79 17.33
C VAL A 411 -15.94 11.07 18.11
N ALA A 412 -16.82 11.00 19.11
CA ALA A 412 -17.16 12.14 19.95
C ALA A 412 -15.97 12.66 20.73
N ASP A 413 -15.10 11.77 21.23
CA ASP A 413 -13.90 12.14 21.98
C ASP A 413 -12.85 12.76 21.05
N LEU A 414 -12.67 12.20 19.85
CA LEU A 414 -11.78 12.77 18.82
C LEU A 414 -12.24 14.16 18.37
N GLN A 415 -13.57 14.35 18.21
CA GLN A 415 -14.12 15.66 17.87
C GLN A 415 -13.92 16.67 19.01
N ALA A 416 -14.11 16.24 20.25
CA ALA A 416 -13.87 17.11 21.41
C ALA A 416 -12.37 17.49 21.53
N ASP A 417 -11.47 16.58 21.20
CA ASP A 417 -10.02 16.86 21.19
C ASP A 417 -9.66 17.89 20.12
N LEU A 418 -10.18 17.74 18.90
CA LEU A 418 -10.00 18.76 17.85
C LEU A 418 -10.61 20.11 18.25
N ALA A 419 -11.79 20.12 18.85
CA ALA A 419 -12.48 21.34 19.25
C ALA A 419 -11.69 22.11 20.33
N GLN A 420 -11.18 21.44 21.36
CA GLN A 420 -10.37 22.09 22.40
C GLN A 420 -9.06 22.64 21.84
N ALA A 421 -8.43 21.92 20.89
CA ALA A 421 -7.21 22.38 20.26
C ALA A 421 -7.43 23.62 19.36
N LEU A 422 -8.54 23.64 18.58
CA LEU A 422 -8.94 24.82 17.80
C LEU A 422 -9.26 26.03 18.68
N ALA A 423 -9.91 25.84 19.83
CA ALA A 423 -10.20 26.91 20.76
C ALA A 423 -8.92 27.56 21.32
N SER A 424 -7.84 26.80 21.46
CA SER A 424 -6.54 27.32 21.93
C SER A 424 -5.91 28.33 20.96
N LEU A 425 -6.25 28.29 19.67
CA LEU A 425 -5.77 29.22 18.64
C LEU A 425 -6.39 30.62 18.76
N SER A 426 -7.57 30.72 19.38
CA SER A 426 -8.31 31.97 19.58
C SER A 426 -7.92 32.66 20.86
N ALA A 427 -7.19 32.02 21.77
CA ALA A 427 -6.72 32.62 23.01
C ALA A 427 -5.50 33.54 22.75
N PRO A 428 -5.46 34.78 23.27
CA PRO A 428 -4.27 35.61 23.18
C PRO A 428 -3.10 34.86 23.80
N ALA A 429 -1.93 34.94 23.15
CA ALA A 429 -0.70 34.31 23.64
C ALA A 429 -0.47 34.80 25.08
N LYS A 430 -0.58 33.90 26.07
CA LYS A 430 -0.13 34.18 27.43
C LYS A 430 1.35 34.56 27.30
N GLY A 431 1.65 35.85 27.52
CA GLY A 431 3.01 36.35 27.51
C GLY A 431 3.86 35.44 28.41
N ASN A 432 4.94 34.89 27.88
CA ASN A 432 5.99 34.34 28.72
C ASN A 432 6.49 35.46 29.62
N ALA A 433 6.00 35.52 30.84
CA ALA A 433 6.71 36.18 31.92
C ALA A 433 8.00 35.38 32.12
N LEU A 434 9.09 35.90 31.58
CA LEU A 434 10.44 35.48 31.94
C LEU A 434 10.58 35.70 33.47
N GLN A 435 10.72 34.63 34.20
CA GLN A 435 11.39 34.59 35.49
C GLN A 435 12.66 33.74 35.36
#